data_7c4b583679ac8401734307475e448b90
#
_entry.id   7c4b583679ac8401734307475e448b90
#
_cell.length_a   1.000
_cell.length_b   1.000
_cell.length_c   1.000
_cell.angle_alpha   90.00
_cell.angle_beta   90.00
_cell.angle_gamma   90.00
#
_symmetry.space_group_name_H-M   'P 1'
#
loop_
_entity.id
_entity.type
_entity.pdbx_description
1 polymer ?
#
loop_
_entity_poly.entity_id
_entity_poly.type
_entity_poly.pdbx_seq_one_letter_code
_entity_poly.pdbx_strand_id
1 'polypeptide(L)'
;KGHLADSAATLLDFFKKQDELSYYLGRIVVYANERSHQDTAVSKYQAYVSKAETLTVQASGALAFASPEILQIDDKRLESFYGESKELVHYKRAIDEIMRQKEHTLSAAEENILAQCGEMAAAPENIFSMFNNADIKFPYITDVEGNKIRITHGNFIDFLSSKDRSLRKQVFRGVYDSYKKWSNTVSMMYISKLKNDTFYARVRKYDSARAM
;
A
#
# COMPACT_ATOMS: atom_id res chain seq x y z
N LYS A 1 4.12 26.52 -5.06
CA LYS A 1 2.67 26.36 -4.85
C LYS A 1 1.95 27.49 -5.59
N GLY A 2 0.80 27.18 -6.18
CA GLY A 2 -0.02 28.14 -6.92
C GLY A 2 0.43 28.41 -8.35
N HIS A 3 1.38 27.67 -8.90
CA HIS A 3 2.04 27.95 -10.18
C HIS A 3 2.10 26.79 -11.18
N LEU A 4 1.55 25.60 -10.85
CA LEU A 4 1.66 24.43 -11.73
C LEU A 4 0.87 24.62 -13.05
N ALA A 5 -0.15 25.46 -13.04
CA ALA A 5 -0.93 25.80 -14.24
C ALA A 5 -0.34 26.95 -15.08
N ASP A 6 0.76 27.58 -14.64
CA ASP A 6 1.29 28.78 -15.33
C ASP A 6 1.92 28.44 -16.67
N SER A 7 2.71 27.35 -16.75
CA SER A 7 3.38 26.92 -17.97
C SER A 7 3.75 25.44 -17.97
N ALA A 8 3.95 24.89 -19.17
CA ALA A 8 4.49 23.54 -19.37
C ALA A 8 5.85 23.35 -18.70
N ALA A 9 6.70 24.39 -18.72
CA ALA A 9 8.03 24.35 -18.09
C ALA A 9 7.93 24.22 -16.56
N THR A 10 7.02 24.96 -15.93
CA THR A 10 6.82 24.90 -14.47
C THR A 10 6.28 23.53 -14.03
N LEU A 11 5.31 22.99 -14.77
CA LEU A 11 4.77 21.67 -14.51
C LEU A 11 5.81 20.56 -14.69
N LEU A 12 6.62 20.64 -15.74
CA LEU A 12 7.72 19.71 -15.99
C LEU A 12 8.79 19.76 -14.89
N ASP A 13 9.21 20.96 -14.47
CA ASP A 13 10.18 21.16 -13.40
C ASP A 13 9.69 20.56 -12.07
N PHE A 14 8.40 20.71 -11.80
CA PHE A 14 7.79 20.08 -10.64
C PHE A 14 7.93 18.55 -10.70
N PHE A 15 7.56 17.90 -11.80
CA PHE A 15 7.66 16.43 -11.90
C PHE A 15 9.10 15.94 -11.82
N LYS A 16 10.05 16.63 -12.46
CA LYS A 16 11.49 16.30 -12.35
C LYS A 16 11.99 16.36 -10.91
N LYS A 17 11.61 17.39 -10.17
CA LYS A 17 11.96 17.54 -8.74
C LYS A 17 11.26 16.49 -7.87
N GLN A 18 10.04 16.13 -8.19
CA GLN A 18 9.31 15.05 -7.51
C GLN A 18 9.99 13.70 -7.73
N ASP A 19 10.44 13.41 -8.96
CA ASP A 19 11.18 12.18 -9.27
C ASP A 19 12.51 12.13 -8.51
N GLU A 20 13.25 13.23 -8.48
CA GLU A 20 14.50 13.33 -7.73
C GLU A 20 14.28 13.11 -6.23
N LEU A 21 13.27 13.76 -5.65
CA LEU A 21 12.89 13.56 -4.24
C LEU A 21 12.51 12.10 -3.97
N SER A 22 11.68 11.53 -4.83
CA SER A 22 11.20 10.15 -4.72
C SER A 22 12.35 9.14 -4.80
N TYR A 23 13.32 9.40 -5.67
CA TYR A 23 14.52 8.57 -5.81
C TYR A 23 15.35 8.54 -4.51
N TYR A 24 15.66 9.70 -3.93
CA TYR A 24 16.44 9.76 -2.69
C TYR A 24 15.66 9.21 -1.50
N LEU A 25 14.38 9.56 -1.39
CA LEU A 25 13.52 9.07 -0.31
C LEU A 25 13.36 7.55 -0.38
N GLY A 26 13.14 7.00 -1.57
CA GLY A 26 13.04 5.56 -1.79
C GLY A 26 14.30 4.82 -1.35
N ARG A 27 15.49 5.34 -1.64
CA ARG A 27 16.75 4.75 -1.18
C ARG A 27 16.88 4.75 0.35
N ILE A 28 16.46 5.84 1.01
CA ILE A 28 16.48 5.95 2.47
C ILE A 28 15.52 4.92 3.08
N VAL A 29 14.29 4.85 2.56
CA VAL A 29 13.25 3.92 3.05
C VAL A 29 13.68 2.47 2.86
N VAL A 30 14.17 2.10 1.68
CA VAL A 30 14.65 0.74 1.40
C VAL A 30 15.80 0.39 2.34
N TYR A 31 16.82 1.26 2.46
CA TYR A 31 17.94 1.01 3.36
C TYR A 31 17.51 0.81 4.82
N ALA A 32 16.60 1.66 5.31
CA ALA A 32 16.11 1.58 6.68
C ALA A 32 15.37 0.26 6.94
N ASN A 33 14.48 -0.13 6.03
CA ASN A 33 13.71 -1.36 6.14
C ASN A 33 14.58 -2.61 6.03
N GLU A 34 15.50 -2.68 5.05
CA GLU A 34 16.37 -3.84 4.89
C GLU A 34 17.29 -4.03 6.11
N ARG A 35 17.76 -2.94 6.71
CA ARG A 35 18.50 -3.03 7.97
C ARG A 35 17.65 -3.53 9.12
N SER A 36 16.41 -3.09 9.20
CA SER A 36 15.46 -3.58 10.21
C SER A 36 15.10 -5.06 10.00
N HIS A 37 14.93 -5.48 8.75
CA HIS A 37 14.65 -6.89 8.43
C HIS A 37 15.81 -7.83 8.72
N GLN A 38 17.04 -7.34 8.69
CA GLN A 38 18.21 -8.12 9.06
C GLN A 38 18.19 -8.53 10.54
N ASP A 39 17.79 -7.61 11.42
CA ASP A 39 17.59 -7.87 12.85
C ASP A 39 16.61 -6.83 13.45
N THR A 40 15.37 -7.24 13.65
CA THR A 40 14.31 -6.40 14.18
C THR A 40 14.49 -6.03 15.66
N ALA A 41 15.35 -6.74 16.40
CA ALA A 41 15.62 -6.46 17.81
C ALA A 41 16.60 -5.28 18.00
N VAL A 42 17.30 -4.86 16.95
CA VAL A 42 18.28 -3.76 17.05
C VAL A 42 17.57 -2.42 17.03
N SER A 43 17.52 -1.75 18.17
CA SER A 43 16.83 -0.46 18.35
C SER A 43 17.34 0.64 17.40
N LYS A 44 18.61 0.61 17.02
CA LYS A 44 19.17 1.53 16.01
C LYS A 44 18.48 1.39 14.66
N TYR A 45 18.13 0.18 14.23
CA TYR A 45 17.48 -0.05 12.93
C TYR A 45 16.00 0.32 12.99
N GLN A 46 15.33 0.08 14.13
CA GLN A 46 13.98 0.58 14.36
C GLN A 46 13.93 2.12 14.29
N ALA A 47 14.93 2.80 14.87
CA ALA A 47 15.03 4.25 14.78
C ALA A 47 15.26 4.74 13.34
N TYR A 48 15.94 3.97 12.47
CA TYR A 48 16.06 4.32 11.06
C TYR A 48 14.73 4.24 10.33
N VAL A 49 13.94 3.18 10.59
CA VAL A 49 12.58 3.04 10.00
C VAL A 49 11.70 4.20 10.43
N SER A 50 11.65 4.51 11.72
CA SER A 50 10.86 5.65 12.23
C SER A 50 11.27 6.99 11.62
N LYS A 51 12.57 7.23 11.42
CA LYS A 51 13.05 8.45 10.73
C LYS A 51 12.66 8.47 9.26
N ALA A 52 12.75 7.32 8.57
CA ALA A 52 12.36 7.21 7.17
C ALA A 52 10.85 7.46 6.98
N GLU A 53 10.02 6.92 7.88
CA GLU A 53 8.58 7.17 7.92
C GLU A 53 8.28 8.66 8.13
N THR A 54 8.94 9.30 9.11
CA THR A 54 8.80 10.73 9.36
C THR A 54 9.15 11.56 8.12
N LEU A 55 10.25 11.25 7.44
CA LEU A 55 10.64 11.92 6.20
C LEU A 55 9.62 11.71 5.09
N THR A 56 9.05 10.51 4.98
CA THR A 56 7.99 10.19 4.00
C THR A 56 6.74 11.02 4.25
N VAL A 57 6.32 11.15 5.50
CA VAL A 57 5.17 11.98 5.88
C VAL A 57 5.43 13.46 5.56
N GLN A 58 6.62 13.97 5.87
CA GLN A 58 7.01 15.34 5.56
C GLN A 58 7.03 15.62 4.05
N ALA A 59 7.61 14.69 3.26
CA ALA A 59 7.63 14.79 1.81
C ALA A 59 6.22 14.77 1.22
N SER A 60 5.36 13.85 1.67
CA SER A 60 3.96 13.77 1.24
C SER A 60 3.20 15.06 1.58
N GLY A 61 3.37 15.59 2.77
CA GLY A 61 2.78 16.88 3.17
C GLY A 61 3.28 18.06 2.33
N ALA A 62 4.57 18.07 1.98
CA ALA A 62 5.15 19.09 1.12
C ALA A 62 4.60 19.05 -0.32
N LEU A 63 4.26 17.85 -0.82
CA LEU A 63 3.73 17.61 -2.17
C LEU A 63 2.19 17.66 -2.25
N ALA A 64 1.48 17.68 -1.14
CA ALA A 64 0.02 17.58 -1.09
C ALA A 64 -0.73 18.66 -1.89
N PHE A 65 -0.08 19.80 -2.20
CA PHE A 65 -0.64 20.86 -3.01
C PHE A 65 -0.74 20.49 -4.51
N ALA A 66 0.03 19.52 -4.98
CA ALA A 66 0.21 19.27 -6.41
C ALA A 66 -1.08 18.76 -7.09
N SER A 67 -1.71 17.72 -6.52
CA SER A 67 -2.94 17.17 -7.11
C SER A 67 -4.06 18.21 -7.20
N PRO A 68 -4.39 19.01 -6.16
CA PRO A 68 -5.36 20.07 -6.28
C PRO A 68 -5.02 21.13 -7.34
N GLU A 69 -3.75 21.50 -7.50
CA GLU A 69 -3.34 22.45 -8.54
C GLU A 69 -3.46 21.87 -9.96
N ILE A 70 -3.05 20.61 -10.14
CA ILE A 70 -3.16 19.92 -11.44
C ILE A 70 -4.64 19.75 -11.82
N LEU A 71 -5.52 19.40 -10.88
CA LEU A 71 -6.96 19.25 -11.13
C LEU A 71 -7.66 20.54 -11.57
N GLN A 72 -7.05 21.72 -11.33
CA GLN A 72 -7.56 22.99 -11.79
C GLN A 72 -7.16 23.32 -13.24
N ILE A 73 -6.19 22.60 -13.80
CA ILE A 73 -5.80 22.78 -15.20
C ILE A 73 -6.88 22.17 -16.10
N ASP A 74 -7.36 22.93 -17.07
CA ASP A 74 -8.32 22.41 -18.04
C ASP A 74 -7.63 21.55 -19.11
N ASP A 75 -8.40 20.66 -19.74
CA ASP A 75 -7.88 19.67 -20.68
C ASP A 75 -7.20 20.35 -21.91
N LYS A 76 -7.75 21.49 -22.39
CA LYS A 76 -7.18 22.22 -23.52
C LYS A 76 -5.81 22.81 -23.16
N ARG A 77 -5.67 23.28 -21.94
CA ARG A 77 -4.40 23.80 -21.41
C ARG A 77 -3.36 22.69 -21.28
N LEU A 78 -3.75 21.51 -20.78
CA LEU A 78 -2.86 20.35 -20.72
C LEU A 78 -2.41 19.91 -22.12
N GLU A 79 -3.31 19.84 -23.08
CA GLU A 79 -2.93 19.50 -24.47
C GLU A 79 -1.98 20.53 -25.07
N SER A 80 -2.15 21.85 -24.78
CA SER A 80 -1.18 22.88 -25.15
C SER A 80 0.19 22.61 -24.53
N PHE A 81 0.24 22.26 -23.25
CA PHE A 81 1.49 21.95 -22.55
C PHE A 81 2.22 20.74 -23.12
N TYR A 82 1.51 19.70 -23.56
CA TYR A 82 2.11 18.55 -24.25
C TYR A 82 2.64 18.94 -25.64
N GLY A 83 2.01 19.90 -26.32
CA GLY A 83 2.52 20.47 -27.58
C GLY A 83 3.79 21.29 -27.40
N GLU A 84 3.90 22.03 -26.30
CA GLU A 84 5.04 22.88 -25.96
C GLU A 84 6.26 22.08 -25.43
N SER A 85 6.02 20.96 -24.72
CA SER A 85 7.08 20.18 -24.08
C SER A 85 6.93 18.68 -24.33
N LYS A 86 7.78 18.13 -25.19
CA LYS A 86 7.85 16.69 -25.45
C LYS A 86 8.26 15.89 -24.20
N GLU A 87 9.07 16.47 -23.33
CA GLU A 87 9.48 15.82 -22.08
C GLU A 87 8.29 15.67 -21.12
N LEU A 88 7.36 16.61 -21.10
CA LEU A 88 6.17 16.53 -20.25
C LEU A 88 5.25 15.37 -20.66
N VAL A 89 5.30 14.93 -21.92
CA VAL A 89 4.54 13.76 -22.40
C VAL A 89 4.90 12.48 -21.63
N HIS A 90 6.13 12.35 -21.12
CA HIS A 90 6.51 11.21 -20.27
C HIS A 90 5.68 11.14 -18.99
N TYR A 91 5.19 12.27 -18.51
CA TYR A 91 4.35 12.38 -17.31
C TYR A 91 2.84 12.34 -17.63
N LYS A 92 2.46 12.26 -18.91
CA LYS A 92 1.04 12.29 -19.33
C LYS A 92 0.22 11.25 -18.56
N ARG A 93 0.73 10.02 -18.43
CA ARG A 93 0.02 8.98 -17.69
C ARG A 93 -0.22 9.36 -16.22
N ALA A 94 0.79 9.89 -15.55
CA ALA A 94 0.66 10.33 -14.15
C ALA A 94 -0.35 11.47 -14.01
N ILE A 95 -0.34 12.41 -14.95
CA ILE A 95 -1.30 13.52 -15.01
C ILE A 95 -2.71 12.99 -15.27
N ASP A 96 -2.88 12.09 -16.25
CA ASP A 96 -4.19 11.49 -16.58
C ASP A 96 -4.77 10.70 -15.38
N GLU A 97 -3.92 10.03 -14.58
CA GLU A 97 -4.33 9.36 -13.33
C GLU A 97 -4.87 10.37 -12.30
N ILE A 98 -4.21 11.52 -12.15
CA ILE A 98 -4.68 12.61 -11.29
C ILE A 98 -6.00 13.18 -11.83
N MET A 99 -6.08 13.48 -13.13
CA MET A 99 -7.27 14.05 -13.76
C MET A 99 -8.50 13.14 -13.67
N ARG A 100 -8.31 11.82 -13.75
CA ARG A 100 -9.40 10.85 -13.53
C ARG A 100 -10.01 10.92 -12.13
N GLN A 101 -9.25 11.38 -11.13
CA GLN A 101 -9.77 11.53 -9.78
C GLN A 101 -10.61 12.78 -9.57
N LYS A 102 -10.71 13.66 -10.57
CA LYS A 102 -11.39 14.96 -10.47
C LYS A 102 -12.84 14.83 -9.99
N GLU A 103 -13.58 13.89 -10.58
CA GLU A 103 -14.99 13.65 -10.21
C GLU A 103 -15.16 12.96 -8.84
N HIS A 104 -14.07 12.36 -8.34
CA HIS A 104 -14.00 11.60 -7.11
C HIS A 104 -13.31 12.35 -5.96
N THR A 105 -12.84 13.57 -6.24
CA THR A 105 -12.24 14.45 -5.24
C THR A 105 -13.34 15.25 -4.55
N LEU A 106 -13.33 15.24 -3.23
CA LEU A 106 -14.33 15.90 -2.41
C LEU A 106 -13.84 17.31 -2.01
N SER A 107 -14.69 18.04 -1.26
CA SER A 107 -14.25 19.29 -0.68
C SER A 107 -13.13 19.10 0.35
N ALA A 108 -12.32 20.11 0.57
CA ALA A 108 -11.21 20.05 1.52
C ALA A 108 -11.64 19.64 2.94
N ALA A 109 -12.84 20.02 3.37
CA ALA A 109 -13.40 19.63 4.66
C ALA A 109 -13.75 18.14 4.72
N GLU A 110 -14.37 17.60 3.66
CA GLU A 110 -14.70 16.18 3.54
C GLU A 110 -13.45 15.32 3.44
N GLU A 111 -12.45 15.73 2.63
CA GLU A 111 -11.17 15.04 2.52
C GLU A 111 -10.44 14.98 3.86
N ASN A 112 -10.48 16.05 4.64
CA ASN A 112 -9.89 16.09 5.98
C ASN A 112 -10.60 15.11 6.94
N ILE A 113 -11.92 14.99 6.87
CA ILE A 113 -12.68 14.00 7.66
C ILE A 113 -12.29 12.58 7.24
N LEU A 114 -12.23 12.29 5.93
CA LEU A 114 -11.84 10.97 5.43
C LEU A 114 -10.40 10.61 5.80
N ALA A 115 -9.49 11.58 5.80
CA ALA A 115 -8.12 11.36 6.25
C ALA A 115 -8.07 10.94 7.74
N GLN A 116 -8.87 11.57 8.59
CA GLN A 116 -8.97 11.19 10.01
C GLN A 116 -9.60 9.81 10.21
N CYS A 117 -10.47 9.35 9.31
CA CYS A 117 -11.04 7.99 9.34
C CYS A 117 -10.02 6.91 8.95
N GLY A 118 -8.87 7.27 8.39
CA GLY A 118 -7.89 6.32 7.86
C GLY A 118 -7.38 5.31 8.90
N GLU A 119 -7.14 5.74 10.13
CA GLU A 119 -6.71 4.86 11.22
C GLU A 119 -7.79 3.81 11.57
N MET A 120 -9.05 4.22 11.62
CA MET A 120 -10.16 3.30 11.86
C MET A 120 -10.35 2.34 10.68
N ALA A 121 -10.16 2.82 9.47
CA ALA A 121 -10.27 2.02 8.26
C ALA A 121 -9.17 0.95 8.15
N ALA A 122 -7.99 1.20 8.71
CA ALA A 122 -6.89 0.24 8.77
C ALA A 122 -7.08 -0.87 9.83
N ALA A 123 -8.00 -0.69 10.78
CA ALA A 123 -8.16 -1.61 11.90
C ALA A 123 -8.39 -3.08 11.50
N PRO A 124 -9.25 -3.43 10.51
CA PRO A 124 -9.45 -4.83 10.11
C PRO A 124 -8.17 -5.49 9.58
N GLU A 125 -7.34 -4.77 8.85
CA GLU A 125 -6.07 -5.25 8.32
C GLU A 125 -5.03 -5.43 9.44
N ASN A 126 -4.95 -4.47 10.36
CA ASN A 126 -4.06 -4.55 11.51
C ASN A 126 -4.43 -5.74 12.42
N ILE A 127 -5.72 -5.98 12.68
CA ILE A 127 -6.20 -7.12 13.46
C ILE A 127 -5.85 -8.43 12.74
N PHE A 128 -6.08 -8.51 11.42
CA PHE A 128 -5.70 -9.69 10.65
C PHE A 128 -4.18 -9.92 10.67
N SER A 129 -3.38 -8.89 10.52
CA SER A 129 -1.93 -8.98 10.58
C SER A 129 -1.44 -9.52 11.92
N MET A 130 -1.99 -9.02 13.03
CA MET A 130 -1.65 -9.50 14.36
C MET A 130 -2.06 -10.96 14.57
N PHE A 131 -3.30 -11.30 14.18
CA PHE A 131 -3.77 -12.68 14.21
C PHE A 131 -2.90 -13.62 13.38
N ASN A 132 -2.61 -13.22 12.12
CA ASN A 132 -1.89 -14.05 11.16
C ASN A 132 -0.41 -14.27 11.52
N ASN A 133 0.25 -13.24 12.04
CA ASN A 133 1.70 -13.26 12.26
C ASN A 133 2.07 -13.62 13.69
N ALA A 134 1.21 -13.34 14.67
CA ALA A 134 1.51 -13.57 16.08
C ALA A 134 0.68 -14.67 16.73
N ASP A 135 -0.64 -14.70 16.50
CA ASP A 135 -1.54 -15.53 17.31
C ASP A 135 -1.78 -16.91 16.72
N ILE A 136 -1.93 -17.02 15.37
CA ILE A 136 -2.20 -18.31 14.74
C ILE A 136 -1.04 -19.28 14.95
N LYS A 137 -1.35 -20.50 15.38
CA LYS A 137 -0.36 -21.55 15.59
C LYS A 137 -0.68 -22.73 14.69
N PHE A 138 0.26 -23.06 13.83
CA PHE A 138 0.17 -24.24 12.99
C PHE A 138 0.69 -25.48 13.73
N PRO A 139 0.19 -26.69 13.38
CA PRO A 139 0.59 -27.93 14.03
C PRO A 139 2.02 -28.34 13.63
N TYR A 140 2.52 -29.34 14.37
CA TYR A 140 3.68 -30.10 13.94
C TYR A 140 3.27 -31.17 12.95
N ILE A 141 4.11 -31.44 11.99
CA ILE A 141 4.02 -32.54 11.02
C ILE A 141 5.23 -33.43 11.17
N THR A 142 5.17 -34.61 10.55
CA THR A 142 6.31 -35.52 10.46
C THR A 142 6.85 -35.45 9.04
N ASP A 143 8.14 -35.14 8.89
CA ASP A 143 8.82 -35.11 7.59
C ASP A 143 9.13 -36.52 7.05
N VAL A 144 9.78 -36.58 5.91
CA VAL A 144 10.16 -37.84 5.24
C VAL A 144 11.22 -38.63 6.03
N GLU A 145 11.94 -37.96 6.93
CA GLU A 145 12.99 -38.54 7.78
C GLU A 145 12.46 -38.95 9.16
N GLY A 146 11.17 -38.67 9.44
CA GLY A 146 10.54 -39.00 10.72
C GLY A 146 10.67 -37.88 11.76
N ASN A 147 11.23 -36.73 11.43
CA ASN A 147 11.39 -35.60 12.36
C ASN A 147 10.07 -34.82 12.52
N LYS A 148 9.83 -34.36 13.75
CA LYS A 148 8.72 -33.43 14.02
C LYS A 148 9.13 -32.00 13.68
N ILE A 149 8.48 -31.40 12.69
CA ILE A 149 8.74 -30.04 12.23
C ILE A 149 7.46 -29.22 12.38
N ARG A 150 7.57 -28.02 12.94
CA ARG A 150 6.44 -27.08 13.01
C ARG A 150 6.22 -26.43 11.66
N ILE A 151 4.97 -26.39 11.20
CA ILE A 151 4.60 -25.60 10.04
C ILE A 151 4.68 -24.12 10.39
N THR A 152 5.22 -23.33 9.46
CA THR A 152 5.28 -21.87 9.50
C THR A 152 4.90 -21.31 8.15
N HIS A 153 4.61 -20.01 8.06
CA HIS A 153 4.42 -19.34 6.77
C HIS A 153 5.65 -19.48 5.86
N GLY A 154 6.86 -19.47 6.44
CA GLY A 154 8.11 -19.54 5.69
C GLY A 154 8.39 -20.91 5.07
N ASN A 155 8.01 -22.02 5.73
CA ASN A 155 8.31 -23.37 5.24
C ASN A 155 7.12 -24.06 4.52
N PHE A 156 5.95 -23.40 4.49
CA PHE A 156 4.73 -23.96 3.90
C PHE A 156 4.89 -24.34 2.43
N ILE A 157 5.44 -23.44 1.64
CA ILE A 157 5.61 -23.66 0.18
C ILE A 157 6.64 -24.74 -0.10
N ASP A 158 7.76 -24.77 0.65
CA ASP A 158 8.80 -25.78 0.50
C ASP A 158 8.23 -27.18 0.73
N PHE A 159 7.44 -27.36 1.80
CA PHE A 159 6.78 -28.64 2.06
C PHE A 159 5.72 -29.00 1.02
N LEU A 160 4.98 -28.04 0.48
CA LEU A 160 4.03 -28.29 -0.60
C LEU A 160 4.73 -28.69 -1.91
N SER A 161 5.99 -28.32 -2.09
CA SER A 161 6.81 -28.69 -3.26
C SER A 161 7.46 -30.07 -3.10
N SER A 162 7.32 -30.73 -1.94
CA SER A 162 7.86 -32.08 -1.70
C SER A 162 7.29 -33.11 -2.68
N LYS A 163 8.10 -34.08 -3.06
CA LYS A 163 7.65 -35.26 -3.84
C LYS A 163 6.74 -36.18 -3.04
N ASP A 164 6.86 -36.18 -1.69
CA ASP A 164 6.01 -36.98 -0.80
C ASP A 164 4.60 -36.39 -0.72
N ARG A 165 3.64 -37.14 -1.24
CA ARG A 165 2.22 -36.77 -1.20
C ARG A 165 1.65 -36.73 0.23
N SER A 166 2.13 -37.60 1.11
CA SER A 166 1.66 -37.63 2.50
C SER A 166 2.05 -36.35 3.24
N LEU A 167 3.29 -35.93 3.07
CA LEU A 167 3.79 -34.68 3.63
C LEU A 167 3.01 -33.47 3.10
N ARG A 168 2.83 -33.36 1.77
CA ARG A 168 2.01 -32.28 1.18
C ARG A 168 0.60 -32.22 1.78
N LYS A 169 -0.04 -33.38 1.95
CA LYS A 169 -1.39 -33.48 2.54
C LYS A 169 -1.43 -33.03 3.99
N GLN A 170 -0.43 -33.45 4.79
CA GLN A 170 -0.31 -33.04 6.20
C GLN A 170 -0.17 -31.51 6.30
N VAL A 171 0.74 -30.94 5.50
CA VAL A 171 1.00 -29.49 5.50
C VAL A 171 -0.22 -28.70 5.06
N PHE A 172 -0.85 -29.08 3.95
CA PHE A 172 -2.07 -28.42 3.46
C PHE A 172 -3.17 -28.43 4.52
N ARG A 173 -3.47 -29.60 5.06
CA ARG A 173 -4.49 -29.69 6.13
C ARG A 173 -4.08 -28.94 7.37
N GLY A 174 -2.83 -29.07 7.80
CA GLY A 174 -2.34 -28.37 9.00
C GLY A 174 -2.54 -26.86 8.92
N VAL A 175 -2.29 -26.25 7.81
CA VAL A 175 -2.50 -24.81 7.61
C VAL A 175 -3.99 -24.48 7.51
N TYR A 176 -4.71 -25.09 6.55
CA TYR A 176 -6.10 -24.71 6.28
C TYR A 176 -7.06 -25.11 7.42
N ASP A 177 -6.86 -26.23 8.11
CA ASP A 177 -7.65 -26.59 9.28
C ASP A 177 -7.39 -25.62 10.46
N SER A 178 -6.19 -25.06 10.55
CA SER A 178 -5.90 -24.00 11.54
C SER A 178 -6.70 -22.73 11.25
N TYR A 179 -6.72 -22.25 10.02
CA TYR A 179 -7.58 -21.11 9.64
C TYR A 179 -9.07 -21.41 9.79
N LYS A 180 -9.48 -22.62 9.42
CA LYS A 180 -10.89 -23.04 9.51
C LYS A 180 -11.46 -22.91 10.92
N LYS A 181 -10.65 -23.14 11.95
CA LYS A 181 -11.06 -22.94 13.36
C LYS A 181 -11.46 -21.50 13.66
N TRP A 182 -10.94 -20.54 12.91
CA TRP A 182 -11.15 -19.10 13.06
C TRP A 182 -12.01 -18.50 11.95
N SER A 183 -12.68 -19.35 11.14
CA SER A 183 -13.41 -18.90 9.95
C SER A 183 -14.38 -17.75 10.22
N ASN A 184 -15.12 -17.78 11.34
CA ASN A 184 -16.04 -16.70 11.69
C ASN A 184 -15.31 -15.37 11.93
N THR A 185 -14.22 -15.40 12.70
CA THR A 185 -13.43 -14.19 13.01
C THR A 185 -12.76 -13.63 11.75
N VAL A 186 -12.11 -14.51 10.96
CA VAL A 186 -11.47 -14.11 9.71
C VAL A 186 -12.48 -13.55 8.71
N SER A 187 -13.66 -14.20 8.60
CA SER A 187 -14.75 -13.69 7.75
C SER A 187 -15.24 -12.32 8.21
N MET A 188 -15.34 -12.07 9.50
CA MET A 188 -15.76 -10.76 10.01
C MET A 188 -14.71 -9.67 9.75
N MET A 189 -13.41 -9.98 9.87
CA MET A 189 -12.35 -9.06 9.48
C MET A 189 -12.43 -8.71 7.98
N TYR A 190 -12.61 -9.72 7.12
CA TYR A 190 -12.77 -9.55 5.69
C TYR A 190 -14.01 -8.71 5.33
N ILE A 191 -15.17 -9.03 5.93
CA ILE A 191 -16.41 -8.26 5.75
C ILE A 191 -16.22 -6.81 6.20
N SER A 192 -15.50 -6.58 7.28
CA SER A 192 -15.22 -5.23 7.77
C SER A 192 -14.37 -4.44 6.77
N LYS A 193 -13.34 -5.08 6.17
CA LYS A 193 -12.56 -4.46 5.09
C LYS A 193 -13.41 -4.14 3.87
N LEU A 194 -14.26 -5.07 3.41
CA LEU A 194 -15.19 -4.82 2.31
C LEU A 194 -16.15 -3.66 2.58
N LYS A 195 -16.65 -3.52 3.82
CA LYS A 195 -17.48 -2.38 4.21
C LYS A 195 -16.73 -1.06 4.14
N ASN A 196 -15.47 -1.04 4.58
CA ASN A 196 -14.62 0.14 4.45
C ASN A 196 -14.44 0.53 2.97
N ASP A 197 -14.05 -0.42 2.12
CA ASP A 197 -13.82 -0.15 0.71
C ASP A 197 -15.11 0.33 0.02
N THR A 198 -16.24 -0.28 0.35
CA THR A 198 -17.55 0.14 -0.16
C THR A 198 -17.95 1.54 0.33
N PHE A 199 -17.61 1.86 1.58
CA PHE A 199 -17.83 3.21 2.14
C PHE A 199 -17.04 4.25 1.36
N TYR A 200 -15.71 4.06 1.21
CA TYR A 200 -14.86 5.00 0.50
C TYR A 200 -15.26 5.14 -0.98
N ALA A 201 -15.59 4.05 -1.67
CA ALA A 201 -16.07 4.10 -3.03
C ALA A 201 -17.36 4.94 -3.15
N ARG A 202 -18.32 4.69 -2.27
CA ARG A 202 -19.60 5.43 -2.28
C ARG A 202 -19.41 6.92 -2.00
N VAL A 203 -18.62 7.27 -0.99
CA VAL A 203 -18.38 8.66 -0.61
C VAL A 203 -17.68 9.40 -1.74
N ARG A 204 -16.73 8.73 -2.43
CA ARG A 204 -16.00 9.28 -3.58
C ARG A 204 -16.73 9.13 -4.92
N LYS A 205 -18.01 8.70 -4.91
CA LYS A 205 -18.86 8.58 -6.10
C LYS A 205 -18.35 7.59 -7.14
N TYR A 206 -17.66 6.53 -6.71
CA TYR A 206 -17.38 5.39 -7.58
C TYR A 206 -18.57 4.43 -7.61
N ASP A 207 -18.81 3.78 -8.74
CA ASP A 207 -19.90 2.80 -8.91
C ASP A 207 -19.73 1.59 -7.97
N SER A 208 -18.50 1.24 -7.65
CA SER A 208 -18.18 0.13 -6.75
C SER A 208 -16.78 0.27 -6.17
N ALA A 209 -16.47 -0.48 -5.11
CA ALA A 209 -15.11 -0.60 -4.57
C ALA A 209 -14.10 -1.20 -5.57
N ARG A 210 -14.58 -1.93 -6.59
CA ARG A 210 -13.73 -2.45 -7.67
C ARG A 210 -13.39 -1.37 -8.71
N ALA A 211 -14.25 -0.37 -8.88
CA ALA A 211 -14.04 0.74 -9.81
C ALA A 211 -13.09 1.81 -9.23
N MET A 212 -13.00 1.88 -7.89
CA MET A 212 -12.06 2.73 -7.16
C MET A 212 -10.62 2.19 -7.24
#